data_3d5ecc86a53460c89e605142acad3d63
#
_entry.id   3d5ecc86a53460c89e605142acad3d63
#
_cell.length_a   1.000
_cell.length_b   1.000
_cell.length_c   1.000
_cell.angle_alpha   90.00
_cell.angle_beta   90.00
_cell.angle_gamma   90.00
#
_symmetry.space_group_name_H-M   'P 1'
#
loop_
_entity.id
_entity.type
_entity.pdbx_description
1 polymer ?
#
loop_
_entity_poly.entity_id
_entity_poly.type
_entity_poly.pdbx_seq_one_letter_code
_entity_poly.pdbx_strand_id
1 'polypeptide(L)' 'MTGEPPRVFALVQEFGEDDETGEGGEEIVTEVVAYGLALPDGTAATVGLIGHGFGRWRSPYSAASRLHSDLVWLGEEEA' A
#
# COMPACT_ATOMS: atom_id res chain seq x y z
N MET A 1 14.94 8.40 -24.17
CA MET A 1 14.78 8.44 -23.18
C MET A 1 14.40 7.38 -22.65
N THR A 2 14.64 7.03 -21.93
CA THR A 2 14.39 5.95 -21.48
C THR A 2 13.85 5.95 -20.25
N GLY A 3 13.00 6.39 -19.88
CA GLY A 3 12.49 6.33 -18.72
C GLY A 3 11.93 5.07 -18.37
N GLU A 4 11.99 4.65 -17.20
CA GLU A 4 11.39 3.51 -16.81
C GLU A 4 9.99 3.78 -16.48
N PRO A 5 9.06 2.92 -16.69
CA PRO A 5 7.68 3.15 -16.38
C PRO A 5 7.50 3.18 -14.89
N PRO A 6 6.49 3.81 -14.41
CA PRO A 6 6.24 3.82 -13.00
C PRO A 6 5.83 2.44 -12.54
N ARG A 7 6.07 2.16 -11.29
CA ARG A 7 5.70 0.87 -10.75
C ARG A 7 4.49 1.06 -9.88
N VAL A 8 3.61 0.11 -9.88
CA VAL A 8 2.38 0.23 -9.13
C VAL A 8 2.53 -0.49 -7.82
N PHE A 9 2.00 0.08 -6.77
CA PHE A 9 2.04 -0.58 -5.48
C PHE A 9 0.71 -0.38 -4.78
N ALA A 10 0.49 -1.13 -3.74
CA ALA A 10 -0.69 -0.98 -2.93
C ALA A 10 -0.24 -0.80 -1.50
N LEU A 11 -0.99 -0.06 -0.74
CA LEU A 11 -0.73 0.09 0.68
C LEU A 11 -1.83 -0.66 1.39
N VAL A 12 -1.45 -1.61 2.23
CA VAL A 12 -2.42 -2.44 2.88
C VAL A 12 -2.28 -2.37 4.37
N GLN A 13 -3.35 -2.63 5.05
CA GLN A 13 -3.34 -2.66 6.50
C GLN A 13 -3.90 -3.98 6.92
N GLU A 14 -3.37 -4.50 8.02
CA GLU A 14 -3.86 -5.73 8.53
C GLU A 14 -4.56 -5.49 9.79
N PHE A 15 -5.71 -6.04 9.98
CA PHE A 15 -6.46 -5.86 11.18
C PHE A 15 -6.66 -7.21 11.81
N GLY A 16 -6.32 -7.36 13.04
CA GLY A 16 -6.53 -8.60 13.73
C GLY A 16 -7.77 -8.54 14.47
N GLU A 17 -8.65 -9.44 14.34
CA GLU A 17 -9.81 -9.45 15.02
C GLU A 17 -9.70 -10.27 16.23
N ASP A 18 -9.81 -9.86 17.35
CA ASP A 18 -9.73 -10.58 18.48
C ASP A 18 -10.97 -11.18 18.79
N ASP A 19 -11.25 -12.34 18.58
CA ASP A 19 -12.38 -12.96 18.86
C ASP A 19 -12.55 -13.20 20.26
N GLU A 20 -13.44 -12.65 20.87
CA GLU A 20 -13.62 -12.87 22.17
C GLU A 20 -13.96 -14.24 22.53
N THR A 21 -14.46 -15.04 21.79
CA THR A 21 -14.74 -16.38 22.12
C THR A 21 -13.53 -17.18 22.24
N GLY A 22 -12.48 -16.68 21.78
CA GLY A 22 -11.29 -17.41 21.87
C GLY A 22 -11.20 -18.57 21.08
N GLU A 23 -12.08 -18.88 20.26
CA GLU A 23 -12.01 -19.96 19.51
C GLU A 23 -11.34 -19.84 18.38
N GLY A 24 -10.84 -19.79 17.78
CA GLY A 24 -10.27 -19.74 16.63
C GLY A 24 -9.23 -19.01 16.44
N GLY A 25 -8.81 -18.44 16.73
CA GLY A 25 -7.81 -17.90 16.39
C GLY A 25 -7.83 -16.74 15.83
N GLU A 26 -6.91 -16.15 15.45
CA GLU A 26 -6.97 -14.97 14.90
C GLU A 26 -7.22 -14.87 13.54
N GLU A 27 -7.97 -14.12 13.08
CA GLU A 27 -8.18 -13.91 11.74
C GLU A 27 -7.60 -12.64 11.36
N ILE A 28 -6.67 -12.52 10.53
CA ILE A 28 -6.10 -11.33 10.06
C ILE A 28 -6.68 -10.93 8.76
N VAL A 29 -7.25 -9.79 8.72
CA VAL A 29 -7.90 -9.31 7.52
C VAL A 29 -7.02 -8.24 6.93
N THR A 30 -6.71 -8.33 5.67
CA THR A 30 -5.90 -7.37 5.00
C THR A 30 -6.74 -6.52 4.09
N GLU A 31 -6.61 -5.23 4.20
CA GLU A 31 -7.34 -4.36 3.35
C GLU A 31 -6.47 -3.40 2.63
N VAL A 32 -6.72 -3.09 1.41
CA VAL A 32 -5.99 -2.12 0.64
C VAL A 32 -6.54 -0.77 0.98
N VAL A 33 -5.70 0.13 1.44
CA VAL A 33 -6.17 1.47 1.81
C VAL A 33 -5.80 2.48 0.75
N ALA A 34 -4.87 2.17 -0.12
CA ALA A 34 -4.51 3.10 -1.17
C ALA A 34 -3.72 2.39 -2.26
N TYR A 35 -3.76 2.92 -3.46
CA TYR A 35 -2.93 2.41 -4.52
C TYR A 35 -1.97 3.52 -4.90
N GLY A 36 -0.85 3.21 -5.40
CA GLY A 36 0.10 4.24 -5.73
C GLY A 36 1.00 3.92 -6.89
N LEU A 37 1.72 4.91 -7.32
CA LEU A 37 2.67 4.77 -8.39
C LEU A 37 4.01 5.28 -7.88
N ALA A 38 5.02 4.48 -8.06
CA ALA A 38 6.36 4.87 -7.71
C ALA A 38 6.98 5.43 -8.97
N LEU A 39 7.34 6.67 -8.94
CA LEU A 39 7.83 7.33 -10.14
C LEU A 39 9.33 7.17 -10.27
N PRO A 40 9.82 7.29 -11.46
CA PRO A 40 11.24 7.06 -11.68
C PRO A 40 12.15 7.97 -10.90
N ASP A 41 11.69 9.13 -10.53
CA ASP A 41 12.52 10.03 -9.78
C ASP A 41 12.53 9.71 -8.30
N GLY A 42 11.90 8.65 -7.90
CA GLY A 42 11.89 8.27 -6.50
C GLY A 42 10.70 8.73 -5.71
N THR A 43 9.90 9.56 -6.27
CA THR A 43 8.73 10.04 -5.53
C THR A 43 7.58 9.09 -5.76
N ALA A 44 6.49 9.33 -5.11
CA ALA A 44 5.32 8.49 -5.24
C ALA A 44 4.06 9.31 -5.21
N ALA A 45 3.05 8.79 -5.82
CA ALA A 45 1.73 9.40 -5.77
C ALA A 45 0.75 8.33 -5.39
N THR A 46 -0.20 8.63 -4.56
CA THR A 46 -1.18 7.65 -4.13
C THR A 46 -2.58 8.16 -4.29
N VAL A 47 -3.50 7.22 -4.39
CA VAL A 47 -4.90 7.53 -4.45
C VAL A 47 -5.54 6.72 -3.35
N GLY A 48 -6.14 7.37 -2.39
CA GLY A 48 -6.75 6.68 -1.29
C GLY A 48 -8.08 6.10 -1.65
N LEU A 49 -8.38 4.97 -1.11
CA LEU A 49 -9.63 4.37 -1.40
C LEU A 49 -10.70 4.78 -0.46
N ILE A 50 -10.39 5.34 0.65
CA ILE A 50 -11.38 5.70 1.58
C ILE A 50 -11.40 7.17 1.68
N GLY A 51 -11.80 7.80 0.67
CA GLY A 51 -12.01 9.17 0.76
C GLY A 51 -10.92 10.09 0.93
N HIS A 52 -9.75 9.73 0.66
CA HIS A 52 -8.71 10.60 0.86
C HIS A 52 -8.12 11.22 -0.35
N GLY A 53 -8.45 10.99 -1.43
CA GLY A 53 -7.95 11.64 -2.60
C GLY A 53 -6.54 11.31 -2.91
N PHE A 54 -5.73 12.26 -3.45
CA PHE A 54 -4.43 11.98 -3.79
C PHE A 54 -3.40 12.36 -2.82
N GLY A 55 -2.27 11.75 -2.78
CA GLY A 55 -1.14 12.12 -1.97
C GLY A 55 0.09 12.14 -2.79
N ARG A 56 1.02 13.01 -2.51
CA ARG A 56 2.31 12.99 -3.12
C ARG A 56 3.34 12.82 -2.05
N TRP A 57 4.32 11.96 -2.23
CA TRP A 57 5.25 11.59 -1.20
C TRP A 57 6.65 11.55 -1.73
N ARG A 58 7.61 11.67 -0.87
CA ARG A 58 8.96 11.64 -1.28
C ARG A 58 9.32 10.29 -1.73
N SER A 59 8.72 9.24 -1.27
CA SER A 59 8.99 7.88 -1.68
C SER A 59 7.81 7.03 -1.36
N PRO A 60 7.69 5.86 -1.95
CA PRO A 60 6.60 4.97 -1.61
C PRO A 60 6.64 4.57 -0.14
N TYR A 61 7.86 4.45 0.40
CA TYR A 61 7.98 4.04 1.77
C TYR A 61 7.53 5.16 2.72
N SER A 62 7.67 6.39 2.30
CA SER A 62 7.19 7.48 3.12
C SER A 62 5.69 7.41 3.19
N ALA A 63 5.05 7.08 2.09
CA ALA A 63 3.60 6.99 2.09
C ALA A 63 3.16 5.87 3.01
N ALA A 64 3.82 4.73 2.92
CA ALA A 64 3.44 3.61 3.75
C ALA A 64 3.59 3.95 5.22
N SER A 65 4.66 4.60 5.54
CA SER A 65 4.91 4.93 6.91
C SER A 65 3.89 5.93 7.44
N ARG A 66 3.56 6.93 6.67
CA ARG A 66 2.63 7.92 7.14
C ARG A 66 1.23 7.35 7.23
N LEU A 67 0.89 6.41 6.43
CA LEU A 67 -0.42 5.84 6.46
C LEU A 67 -0.47 4.57 7.30
N HIS A 68 0.60 4.27 7.99
CA HIS A 68 0.64 3.12 8.87
C HIS A 68 0.22 1.86 8.11
N SER A 69 0.80 1.66 6.96
CA SER A 69 0.41 0.54 6.16
C SER A 69 1.64 -0.15 5.61
N ASP A 70 1.44 -1.28 5.00
CA ASP A 70 2.54 -2.03 4.43
C ASP A 70 2.52 -1.87 2.93
N LEU A 71 3.67 -1.80 2.34
CA LEU A 71 3.74 -1.58 0.93
C LEU A 71 3.87 -2.89 0.19
N VAL A 72 3.06 -3.12 -0.79
CA VAL A 72 3.08 -4.32 -1.58
C VAL A 72 3.24 -3.92 -3.03
N TRP A 73 4.30 -4.40 -3.68
CA TRP A 73 4.51 -4.06 -5.07
C TRP A 73 3.63 -4.95 -5.93
N LEU A 74 2.97 -4.33 -6.87
CA LEU A 74 2.08 -5.06 -7.75
C LEU A 74 2.74 -5.19 -9.10
N GLY A 75 2.35 -6.16 -9.80
CA GLY A 75 2.85 -6.33 -11.15
C GLY A 75 4.29 -6.72 -11.27
N GLU A 76 4.81 -7.17 -10.26
CA GLU A 76 6.13 -7.54 -10.33
C GLU A 76 6.29 -8.87 -10.72
N GLU A 77 5.79 -9.42 -11.51
CA GLU A 77 5.86 -10.68 -11.89
C GLU A 77 6.94 -11.04 -12.45
N GLU A 78 7.56 -11.55 -12.36
CA GLU A 78 8.61 -11.97 -12.86
C GLU A 78 8.55 -12.85 -13.62
N ALA A 79 8.53 -12.92 -14.26
CA ALA A 79 8.33 -13.83 -15.18
C ALA A 79 9.22 -14.72 -15.26
#